data_d6fe8b19badd08cbafda92bf64d29e2f
#
_entry.id   d6fe8b19badd08cbafda92bf64d29e2f
#
_cell.length_a   1.000
_cell.length_b   1.000
_cell.length_c   1.000
_cell.angle_alpha   90.00
_cell.angle_beta   90.00
_cell.angle_gamma   90.00
#
_symmetry.space_group_name_H-M   'P 1'
#
loop_
_entity.id
_entity.type
_entity.pdbx_description
1 polymer ?
#
loop_
_entity_poly.entity_id
_entity_poly.type
_entity_poly.pdbx_seq_one_letter_code
_entity_poly.pdbx_strand_id
1 'polypeptide(L)'
;MIDSKGWNDLAAVQNQLGEKSNLLIIDGNNLAYRWIQRKNYNHFEEDYIRTIESLGNSYKASRIIVCFDFGKSYYRINISDDYKGTRKKPTDEEDIKKYQEFFDCLNAVYDDLIYDKHKYRGIEADDLMTFLVLKLSTSYEHTWIISSDRDLYQLVDDNVSIYNIFSRREVDLKYLQDTFEITPTQYLLSRYIEGDKSDAIIGVDGIGPKRAQGLAKQYNSLTALVKALPVKGKSKYIQNLNQSKKLLERNEQMINLTKYNKNAIIAGKDGEEVWKGLNKYVKFRN
;
A
#
# COMPACT_ATOMS: atom_id res chain seq x y z
N MET A 1 8.36 48.92 -12.97
CA MET A 1 6.87 48.71 -12.85
C MET A 1 6.60 47.37 -13.47
N ILE A 2 6.16 46.42 -12.66
CA ILE A 2 5.74 45.08 -13.15
C ILE A 2 4.36 45.32 -13.78
N ASP A 3 4.22 44.93 -15.04
CA ASP A 3 3.00 45.10 -15.83
C ASP A 3 1.83 44.37 -15.16
N SER A 4 0.62 44.96 -15.24
CA SER A 4 -0.61 44.41 -14.66
C SER A 4 -0.95 42.99 -15.13
N LYS A 5 -0.42 42.58 -16.29
CA LYS A 5 -0.46 41.17 -16.76
C LYS A 5 0.31 40.23 -15.86
N GLY A 6 1.50 40.61 -15.38
CA GLY A 6 2.33 39.76 -14.52
C GLY A 6 1.68 39.50 -13.15
N TRP A 7 0.90 40.43 -12.62
CA TRP A 7 0.17 40.23 -11.37
C TRP A 7 -1.04 39.31 -11.55
N ASN A 8 -1.74 39.38 -12.67
CA ASN A 8 -2.85 38.48 -12.98
C ASN A 8 -2.38 37.04 -13.24
N ASP A 9 -1.20 36.87 -13.87
CA ASP A 9 -0.61 35.57 -14.08
C ASP A 9 -0.12 34.95 -12.75
N LEU A 10 0.48 35.76 -11.87
CA LEU A 10 0.87 35.32 -10.52
C LEU A 10 -0.36 34.99 -9.64
N ALA A 11 -1.43 35.78 -9.72
CA ALA A 11 -2.68 35.52 -9.03
C ALA A 11 -3.38 34.26 -9.55
N ALA A 12 -3.33 34.01 -10.87
CA ALA A 12 -3.86 32.80 -11.48
C ALA A 12 -3.05 31.56 -11.06
N VAL A 13 -1.72 31.68 -11.00
CA VAL A 13 -0.84 30.61 -10.52
C VAL A 13 -1.04 30.38 -9.01
N GLN A 14 -1.19 31.45 -8.20
CA GLN A 14 -1.51 31.31 -6.77
C GLN A 14 -2.90 30.72 -6.52
N ASN A 15 -3.91 31.10 -7.34
CA ASN A 15 -5.24 30.49 -7.26
C ASN A 15 -5.24 29.03 -7.69
N GLN A 16 -4.44 28.66 -8.70
CA GLN A 16 -4.25 27.25 -9.07
C GLN A 16 -3.50 26.46 -8.01
N LEU A 17 -2.53 27.07 -7.31
CA LEU A 17 -1.81 26.46 -6.18
C LEU A 17 -2.72 26.38 -4.95
N GLY A 18 -3.63 27.33 -4.73
CA GLY A 18 -4.63 27.30 -3.66
C GLY A 18 -5.77 26.29 -3.87
N GLU A 19 -5.97 25.81 -5.11
CA GLU A 19 -6.98 24.78 -5.41
C GLU A 19 -6.45 23.33 -5.33
N LYS A 20 -5.14 23.16 -5.19
CA LYS A 20 -4.49 21.84 -5.12
C LYS A 20 -3.89 21.65 -3.75
N SER A 21 -4.56 20.91 -2.89
CA SER A 21 -4.16 20.75 -1.50
C SER A 21 -3.94 19.30 -1.07
N ASN A 22 -4.17 18.34 -1.98
CA ASN A 22 -4.10 16.91 -1.68
C ASN A 22 -2.71 16.33 -1.93
N LEU A 23 -2.39 15.29 -1.16
CA LEU A 23 -1.24 14.42 -1.38
C LEU A 23 -1.68 13.19 -2.18
N LEU A 24 -0.92 12.84 -3.23
CA LEU A 24 -1.11 11.61 -3.99
C LEU A 24 0.09 10.70 -3.80
N ILE A 25 -0.12 9.51 -3.27
CA ILE A 25 0.91 8.48 -3.08
C ILE A 25 0.56 7.31 -3.98
N ILE A 26 1.45 6.96 -4.89
CA ILE A 26 1.21 5.97 -5.95
C ILE A 26 2.07 4.74 -5.72
N ASP A 27 1.45 3.57 -5.75
CA ASP A 27 2.10 2.28 -5.90
C ASP A 27 2.56 2.13 -7.36
N GLY A 28 3.85 2.34 -7.60
CA GLY A 28 4.41 2.39 -8.94
C GLY A 28 4.34 1.05 -9.67
N ASN A 29 4.61 -0.05 -8.98
CA ASN A 29 4.53 -1.38 -9.57
C ASN A 29 3.07 -1.77 -9.84
N ASN A 30 2.17 -1.53 -8.92
CA ASN A 30 0.75 -1.81 -9.07
C ASN A 30 0.15 -1.02 -10.24
N LEU A 31 0.47 0.27 -10.36
CA LEU A 31 0.07 1.09 -11.51
C LEU A 31 0.59 0.50 -12.82
N ALA A 32 1.86 0.08 -12.88
CA ALA A 32 2.49 -0.47 -14.07
C ALA A 32 1.82 -1.77 -14.54
N TYR A 33 1.35 -2.60 -13.61
CA TYR A 33 0.70 -3.88 -13.96
C TYR A 33 -0.54 -3.75 -14.86
N ARG A 34 -1.11 -2.57 -15.03
CA ARG A 34 -2.16 -2.30 -16.04
C ARG A 34 -1.72 -2.60 -17.46
N TRP A 35 -0.43 -2.55 -17.72
CA TRP A 35 0.14 -2.73 -19.06
C TRP A 35 0.89 -4.04 -19.26
N ILE A 36 1.04 -4.87 -18.23
CA ILE A 36 1.84 -6.11 -18.30
C ILE A 36 1.34 -7.08 -19.39
N GLN A 37 0.06 -7.02 -19.75
CA GLN A 37 -0.54 -7.87 -20.78
C GLN A 37 -0.48 -7.26 -22.20
N ARG A 38 0.15 -6.11 -22.39
CA ARG A 38 0.32 -5.53 -23.73
C ARG A 38 1.21 -6.42 -24.59
N LYS A 39 0.97 -6.37 -25.91
CA LYS A 39 1.79 -7.11 -26.91
C LYS A 39 3.21 -6.56 -27.01
N ASN A 40 3.37 -5.25 -26.83
CA ASN A 40 4.65 -4.55 -26.75
C ASN A 40 4.52 -3.37 -25.79
N TYR A 41 5.65 -2.80 -25.41
CA TYR A 41 5.72 -1.68 -24.45
C TYR A 41 6.07 -0.34 -25.12
N ASN A 42 5.87 -0.22 -26.44
CA ASN A 42 5.96 1.05 -27.14
C ASN A 42 5.02 2.07 -26.45
N HIS A 43 5.50 3.27 -26.19
CA HIS A 43 4.76 4.31 -25.45
C HIS A 43 4.38 3.97 -24.00
N PHE A 44 4.98 2.94 -23.41
CA PHE A 44 4.68 2.57 -22.00
C PHE A 44 4.99 3.74 -21.06
N GLU A 45 6.15 4.36 -21.20
CA GLU A 45 6.59 5.48 -20.38
C GLU A 45 5.64 6.68 -20.50
N GLU A 46 5.32 7.09 -21.73
CA GLU A 46 4.40 8.20 -22.00
C GLU A 46 3.01 7.96 -21.38
N ASP A 47 2.49 6.74 -21.54
CA ASP A 47 1.18 6.36 -20.98
C ASP A 47 1.20 6.30 -19.45
N TYR A 48 2.32 5.85 -18.87
CA TYR A 48 2.51 5.77 -17.43
C TYR A 48 2.54 7.18 -16.83
N ILE A 49 3.37 8.08 -17.36
CA ILE A 49 3.49 9.47 -16.92
C ILE A 49 2.16 10.21 -17.10
N ARG A 50 1.53 10.10 -18.28
CA ARG A 50 0.21 10.69 -18.54
C ARG A 50 -0.86 10.21 -17.55
N THR A 51 -0.77 8.95 -17.11
CA THR A 51 -1.71 8.41 -16.12
C THR A 51 -1.47 9.05 -14.75
N ILE A 52 -0.22 9.24 -14.32
CA ILE A 52 0.10 9.95 -13.08
C ILE A 52 -0.40 11.40 -13.13
N GLU A 53 -0.17 12.10 -14.22
CA GLU A 53 -0.64 13.47 -14.42
C GLU A 53 -2.17 13.56 -14.35
N SER A 54 -2.86 12.64 -15.03
CA SER A 54 -4.32 12.57 -15.01
C SER A 54 -4.86 12.32 -13.60
N LEU A 55 -4.23 11.41 -12.84
CA LEU A 55 -4.58 11.15 -11.44
C LEU A 55 -4.30 12.38 -10.57
N GLY A 56 -3.13 13.00 -10.72
CA GLY A 56 -2.78 14.23 -10.01
C GLY A 56 -3.79 15.35 -10.22
N ASN A 57 -4.26 15.54 -11.44
CA ASN A 57 -5.29 16.53 -11.77
C ASN A 57 -6.68 16.13 -11.21
N SER A 58 -7.07 14.86 -11.36
CA SER A 58 -8.37 14.35 -10.88
C SER A 58 -8.52 14.49 -9.37
N TYR A 59 -7.44 14.23 -8.63
CA TYR A 59 -7.42 14.31 -7.17
C TYR A 59 -6.88 15.65 -6.64
N LYS A 60 -6.71 16.67 -7.48
CA LYS A 60 -6.21 18.00 -7.10
C LYS A 60 -4.93 17.93 -6.24
N ALA A 61 -4.00 17.07 -6.65
CA ALA A 61 -2.78 16.84 -5.90
C ALA A 61 -1.80 18.01 -6.07
N SER A 62 -1.39 18.61 -4.96
CA SER A 62 -0.26 19.56 -4.91
C SER A 62 1.08 18.84 -4.86
N ARG A 63 1.08 17.59 -4.45
CA ARG A 63 2.27 16.74 -4.36
C ARG A 63 1.97 15.31 -4.78
N ILE A 64 2.86 14.74 -5.58
CA ILE A 64 2.78 13.36 -6.04
C ILE A 64 4.06 12.65 -5.63
N ILE A 65 3.93 11.48 -5.00
CA ILE A 65 5.06 10.64 -4.58
C ILE A 65 4.80 9.23 -5.11
N VAL A 66 5.79 8.62 -5.76
CA VAL A 66 5.67 7.27 -6.31
C VAL A 66 6.60 6.31 -5.57
N CYS A 67 6.05 5.23 -5.04
CA CYS A 67 6.78 4.20 -4.33
C CYS A 67 6.88 2.93 -5.18
N PHE A 68 8.07 2.34 -5.24
CA PHE A 68 8.33 1.14 -6.04
C PHE A 68 8.87 0.02 -5.18
N ASP A 69 8.47 -1.20 -5.50
CA ASP A 69 9.09 -2.40 -4.95
C ASP A 69 10.51 -2.59 -5.50
N PHE A 70 11.43 -3.00 -4.63
CA PHE A 70 12.73 -3.50 -5.06
C PHE A 70 13.06 -4.83 -4.37
N GLY A 71 12.44 -5.87 -4.88
CA GLY A 71 12.49 -7.22 -4.32
C GLY A 71 11.43 -7.43 -3.23
N LYS A 72 11.48 -8.61 -2.60
CA LYS A 72 10.61 -8.94 -1.47
C LYS A 72 11.11 -8.25 -0.20
N SER A 73 10.20 -7.97 0.73
CA SER A 73 10.53 -7.44 2.05
C SER A 73 11.48 -8.37 2.82
N TYR A 74 12.67 -7.88 3.16
CA TYR A 74 13.62 -8.63 4.00
C TYR A 74 13.05 -8.88 5.40
N TYR A 75 12.24 -7.92 5.90
CA TYR A 75 11.53 -8.07 7.16
C TYR A 75 10.62 -9.30 7.17
N ARG A 76 9.78 -9.43 6.14
CA ARG A 76 8.79 -10.52 6.05
C ARG A 76 9.44 -11.86 5.72
N ILE A 77 10.50 -11.87 4.92
CA ILE A 77 11.30 -13.08 4.67
C ILE A 77 11.93 -13.59 5.98
N ASN A 78 12.45 -12.72 6.83
CA ASN A 78 13.01 -13.10 8.12
C ASN A 78 11.98 -13.73 9.09
N ILE A 79 10.68 -13.41 8.91
CA ILE A 79 9.59 -14.01 9.71
C ILE A 79 9.11 -15.32 9.07
N SER A 80 9.15 -15.43 7.74
CA SER A 80 8.67 -16.60 7.00
C SER A 80 9.40 -16.74 5.66
N ASP A 81 10.18 -17.80 5.53
CA ASP A 81 10.92 -18.12 4.29
C ASP A 81 9.98 -18.31 3.08
N ASP A 82 8.74 -18.77 3.34
CA ASP A 82 7.72 -18.98 2.31
C ASP A 82 7.03 -17.68 1.83
N TYR A 83 7.35 -16.52 2.39
CA TYR A 83 6.72 -15.25 2.03
C TYR A 83 6.76 -15.00 0.52
N LYS A 84 5.58 -14.79 -0.09
CA LYS A 84 5.39 -14.67 -1.55
C LYS A 84 5.96 -15.86 -2.34
N GLY A 85 6.09 -17.04 -1.71
CA GLY A 85 6.62 -18.25 -2.33
C GLY A 85 5.67 -18.91 -3.32
N THR A 86 4.37 -18.68 -3.16
CA THR A 86 3.30 -19.24 -4.03
C THR A 86 3.11 -18.45 -5.32
N ARG A 87 3.73 -17.26 -5.47
CA ARG A 87 3.62 -16.45 -6.68
C ARG A 87 4.27 -17.17 -7.85
N LYS A 88 3.48 -17.47 -8.88
CA LYS A 88 3.97 -18.12 -10.10
C LYS A 88 4.94 -17.19 -10.83
N LYS A 89 6.10 -17.71 -11.17
CA LYS A 89 7.05 -17.05 -12.08
C LYS A 89 6.80 -17.57 -13.49
N PRO A 90 7.04 -16.75 -14.53
CA PRO A 90 7.01 -17.26 -15.89
C PRO A 90 8.05 -18.39 -16.05
N THR A 91 7.71 -19.43 -16.79
CA THR A 91 8.53 -20.63 -16.95
C THR A 91 8.96 -20.88 -18.38
N ASP A 92 8.26 -20.36 -19.38
CA ASP A 92 8.66 -20.42 -20.76
C ASP A 92 9.50 -19.20 -21.16
N GLU A 93 10.34 -19.36 -22.17
CA GLU A 93 11.31 -18.35 -22.60
C GLU A 93 10.66 -17.05 -23.10
N GLU A 94 9.51 -17.15 -23.78
CA GLU A 94 8.80 -15.99 -24.31
C GLU A 94 8.22 -15.14 -23.19
N ASP A 95 7.56 -15.78 -22.22
CA ASP A 95 7.01 -15.10 -21.05
C ASP A 95 8.12 -14.51 -20.16
N ILE A 96 9.26 -15.21 -19.99
CA ILE A 96 10.42 -14.69 -19.27
C ILE A 96 10.94 -13.41 -19.94
N LYS A 97 11.11 -13.45 -21.26
CA LYS A 97 11.59 -12.29 -22.03
C LYS A 97 10.63 -11.11 -21.93
N LYS A 98 9.33 -11.36 -22.10
CA LYS A 98 8.29 -10.34 -21.97
C LYS A 98 8.26 -9.71 -20.59
N TYR A 99 8.41 -10.54 -19.56
CA TYR A 99 8.47 -10.08 -18.17
C TYR A 99 9.72 -9.20 -17.93
N GLN A 100 10.87 -9.59 -18.49
CA GLN A 100 12.09 -8.79 -18.43
C GLN A 100 11.91 -7.44 -19.12
N GLU A 101 11.41 -7.43 -20.36
CA GLU A 101 11.12 -6.20 -21.12
C GLU A 101 10.19 -5.26 -20.35
N PHE A 102 9.16 -5.79 -19.70
CA PHE A 102 8.27 -4.99 -18.87
C PHE A 102 9.00 -4.31 -17.70
N PHE A 103 9.85 -5.03 -17.00
CA PHE A 103 10.60 -4.45 -15.88
C PHE A 103 11.72 -3.51 -16.32
N ASP A 104 12.31 -3.74 -17.50
CA ASP A 104 13.28 -2.82 -18.09
C ASP A 104 12.61 -1.48 -18.43
N CYS A 105 11.42 -1.50 -19.03
CA CYS A 105 10.61 -0.31 -19.25
C CYS A 105 10.21 0.39 -17.94
N LEU A 106 9.82 -0.37 -16.91
CA LEU A 106 9.47 0.21 -15.61
C LEU A 106 10.69 0.84 -14.91
N ASN A 107 11.88 0.28 -15.08
CA ASN A 107 13.11 0.88 -14.58
C ASN A 107 13.45 2.17 -15.32
N ALA A 108 13.28 2.22 -16.65
CA ALA A 108 13.46 3.45 -17.43
C ALA A 108 12.50 4.55 -16.95
N VAL A 109 11.20 4.20 -16.77
CA VAL A 109 10.23 5.12 -16.16
C VAL A 109 10.70 5.63 -14.80
N TYR A 110 11.20 4.73 -13.93
CA TYR A 110 11.70 5.15 -12.63
C TYR A 110 12.84 6.16 -12.77
N ASP A 111 13.79 5.97 -13.68
CA ASP A 111 14.94 6.85 -13.84
C ASP A 111 14.51 8.25 -14.33
N ASP A 112 13.58 8.33 -15.26
CA ASP A 112 13.13 9.57 -15.91
C ASP A 112 11.99 10.28 -15.19
N LEU A 113 11.37 9.65 -14.18
CA LEU A 113 10.24 10.21 -13.44
C LEU A 113 10.63 11.48 -12.70
N ILE A 114 9.94 12.58 -13.00
CA ILE A 114 10.18 13.91 -12.41
C ILE A 114 9.58 14.10 -11.00
N TYR A 115 8.66 13.23 -10.61
CA TYR A 115 8.02 13.26 -9.29
C TYR A 115 8.94 12.73 -8.20
N ASP A 116 8.63 13.06 -6.94
CA ASP A 116 9.28 12.42 -5.79
C ASP A 116 9.11 10.89 -5.90
N LYS A 117 10.21 10.15 -5.76
CA LYS A 117 10.19 8.69 -5.96
C LYS A 117 11.04 7.97 -4.93
N HIS A 118 10.55 6.81 -4.48
CA HIS A 118 11.24 5.98 -3.50
C HIS A 118 11.27 4.52 -3.95
N LYS A 119 12.48 3.92 -3.90
CA LYS A 119 12.74 2.53 -4.28
C LYS A 119 13.99 2.06 -3.54
N TYR A 120 13.85 1.12 -2.61
CA TYR A 120 14.96 0.63 -1.79
C TYR A 120 14.95 -0.89 -1.71
N ARG A 121 16.12 -1.50 -1.88
CA ARG A 121 16.25 -2.96 -1.95
C ARG A 121 15.82 -3.64 -0.66
N GLY A 122 14.90 -4.61 -0.75
CA GLY A 122 14.37 -5.36 0.38
C GLY A 122 13.32 -4.61 1.20
N ILE A 123 12.83 -3.46 0.69
CA ILE A 123 11.72 -2.69 1.22
C ILE A 123 10.62 -2.68 0.15
N GLU A 124 9.39 -3.00 0.54
CA GLU A 124 8.24 -3.00 -0.37
C GLU A 124 7.57 -1.62 -0.43
N ALA A 125 6.89 -1.35 -1.55
CA ALA A 125 6.18 -0.09 -1.78
C ALA A 125 5.16 0.21 -0.66
N ASP A 126 4.48 -0.82 -0.15
CA ASP A 126 3.50 -0.69 0.94
C ASP A 126 4.11 -0.13 2.22
N ASP A 127 5.35 -0.53 2.56
CA ASP A 127 6.06 -0.03 3.74
C ASP A 127 6.44 1.44 3.55
N LEU A 128 6.87 1.83 2.34
CA LEU A 128 7.20 3.20 1.98
C LEU A 128 5.96 4.10 1.97
N MET A 129 4.87 3.65 1.33
CA MET A 129 3.59 4.36 1.31
C MET A 129 3.03 4.56 2.72
N THR A 130 3.08 3.51 3.54
CA THR A 130 2.66 3.60 4.94
C THR A 130 3.48 4.64 5.71
N PHE A 131 4.82 4.65 5.55
CA PHE A 131 5.66 5.67 6.17
C PHE A 131 5.24 7.08 5.77
N LEU A 132 5.01 7.31 4.47
CA LEU A 132 4.62 8.62 3.94
C LEU A 132 3.24 9.05 4.46
N VAL A 133 2.27 8.16 4.49
CA VAL A 133 0.94 8.43 5.08
C VAL A 133 1.07 8.84 6.54
N LEU A 134 1.77 8.04 7.36
CA LEU A 134 1.94 8.31 8.79
C LEU A 134 2.67 9.64 9.08
N LYS A 135 3.44 10.15 8.13
CA LYS A 135 4.25 11.36 8.32
C LYS A 135 3.68 12.60 7.65
N LEU A 136 2.92 12.45 6.58
CA LEU A 136 2.52 13.57 5.73
C LEU A 136 1.00 13.80 5.69
N SER A 137 0.17 12.80 5.95
CA SER A 137 -1.28 12.92 5.72
C SER A 137 -1.91 14.12 6.43
N THR A 138 -1.47 14.42 7.65
CA THR A 138 -2.00 15.54 8.44
C THR A 138 -1.60 16.93 7.94
N SER A 139 -0.66 17.02 6.99
CA SER A 139 -0.20 18.27 6.37
C SER A 139 -0.96 18.62 5.08
N TYR A 140 -1.92 17.79 4.68
CA TYR A 140 -2.72 17.95 3.47
C TYR A 140 -4.21 17.88 3.81
N GLU A 141 -5.05 18.47 2.95
CA GLU A 141 -6.51 18.38 3.11
C GLU A 141 -7.00 16.94 2.98
N HIS A 142 -6.42 16.20 2.04
CA HIS A 142 -6.68 14.78 1.87
C HIS A 142 -5.48 14.05 1.26
N THR A 143 -5.30 12.80 1.62
CA THR A 143 -4.26 11.91 1.07
C THR A 143 -4.91 10.79 0.29
N TRP A 144 -4.58 10.70 -0.99
CA TRP A 144 -5.02 9.63 -1.87
C TRP A 144 -3.90 8.62 -2.11
N ILE A 145 -4.18 7.36 -1.85
CA ILE A 145 -3.29 6.24 -2.21
C ILE A 145 -3.82 5.62 -3.50
N ILE A 146 -2.97 5.47 -4.49
CA ILE A 146 -3.30 4.77 -5.73
C ILE A 146 -2.71 3.37 -5.70
N SER A 147 -3.52 2.39 -5.35
CA SER A 147 -3.15 0.98 -5.33
C SER A 147 -4.39 0.09 -5.32
N SER A 148 -4.25 -1.15 -5.80
CA SER A 148 -5.27 -2.20 -5.66
C SER A 148 -5.02 -3.13 -4.48
N ASP A 149 -3.93 -2.92 -3.73
CA ASP A 149 -3.59 -3.76 -2.60
C ASP A 149 -4.53 -3.51 -1.43
N ARG A 150 -5.14 -4.60 -0.96
CA ARG A 150 -6.11 -4.56 0.14
C ARG A 150 -5.46 -4.41 1.51
N ASP A 151 -4.17 -4.70 1.63
CA ASP A 151 -3.48 -4.53 2.90
C ASP A 151 -3.34 -3.06 3.27
N LEU A 152 -3.39 -2.16 2.28
CA LEU A 152 -3.44 -0.71 2.49
C LEU A 152 -4.77 -0.20 3.08
N TYR A 153 -5.86 -1.00 3.06
CA TYR A 153 -7.14 -0.60 3.64
C TYR A 153 -7.04 -0.29 5.15
N GLN A 154 -6.01 -0.78 5.82
CA GLN A 154 -5.70 -0.43 7.20
C GLN A 154 -5.28 1.03 7.39
N LEU A 155 -4.92 1.74 6.33
CA LEU A 155 -4.51 3.14 6.35
C LEU A 155 -5.66 4.12 6.14
N VAL A 156 -6.84 3.62 5.77
CA VAL A 156 -8.03 4.44 5.50
C VAL A 156 -8.52 5.08 6.81
N ASP A 157 -8.67 6.39 6.78
CA ASP A 157 -9.26 7.18 7.85
C ASP A 157 -10.05 8.38 7.29
N ASP A 158 -10.39 9.38 8.11
CA ASP A 158 -11.13 10.57 7.66
C ASP A 158 -10.33 11.42 6.66
N ASN A 159 -9.00 11.30 6.63
CA ASN A 159 -8.10 12.08 5.78
C ASN A 159 -7.34 11.25 4.75
N VAL A 160 -7.52 9.93 4.74
CA VAL A 160 -6.82 9.00 3.84
C VAL A 160 -7.81 8.10 3.14
N SER A 161 -7.79 8.11 1.82
CA SER A 161 -8.58 7.21 0.98
C SER A 161 -7.72 6.53 -0.09
N ILE A 162 -8.22 5.44 -0.64
CA ILE A 162 -7.52 4.67 -1.68
C ILE A 162 -8.34 4.70 -2.95
N TYR A 163 -7.69 4.92 -4.09
CA TYR A 163 -8.28 4.66 -5.40
C TYR A 163 -7.71 3.36 -5.98
N ASN A 164 -8.58 2.37 -6.10
CA ASN A 164 -8.23 1.10 -6.77
C ASN A 164 -8.39 1.27 -8.27
N ILE A 165 -7.27 1.37 -8.97
CA ILE A 165 -7.22 1.71 -10.40
C ILE A 165 -7.75 0.58 -11.31
N PHE A 166 -7.76 -0.67 -10.85
CA PHE A 166 -8.28 -1.81 -11.61
C PHE A 166 -9.81 -1.90 -11.52
N SER A 167 -10.36 -1.77 -10.31
CA SER A 167 -11.81 -1.78 -10.10
C SER A 167 -12.46 -0.41 -10.31
N ARG A 168 -11.67 0.67 -10.45
CA ARG A 168 -12.09 2.07 -10.56
C ARG A 168 -13.00 2.49 -9.41
N ARG A 169 -12.62 2.09 -8.19
CA ARG A 169 -13.38 2.38 -6.97
C ARG A 169 -12.53 3.14 -5.97
N GLU A 170 -13.16 4.08 -5.32
CA GLU A 170 -12.62 4.72 -4.14
C GLU A 170 -12.95 3.88 -2.91
N VAL A 171 -11.98 3.74 -2.02
CA VAL A 171 -12.08 3.01 -0.77
C VAL A 171 -11.83 4.01 0.35
N ASP A 172 -12.87 4.39 1.02
CA ASP A 172 -12.93 5.25 2.19
C ASP A 172 -13.59 4.51 3.37
N LEU A 173 -13.80 5.18 4.49
CA LEU A 173 -14.48 4.61 5.66
C LEU A 173 -15.90 4.15 5.31
N LYS A 174 -16.60 4.90 4.46
CA LYS A 174 -17.95 4.54 4.02
C LYS A 174 -17.95 3.26 3.20
N TYR A 175 -16.98 3.11 2.26
CA TYR A 175 -16.85 1.88 1.49
C TYR A 175 -16.60 0.67 2.39
N LEU A 176 -15.72 0.78 3.39
CA LEU A 176 -15.44 -0.30 4.33
C LEU A 176 -16.69 -0.67 5.13
N GLN A 177 -17.44 0.34 5.58
CA GLN A 177 -18.69 0.13 6.30
C GLN A 177 -19.77 -0.51 5.42
N ASP A 178 -19.97 -0.01 4.20
CA ASP A 178 -21.03 -0.49 3.30
C ASP A 178 -20.72 -1.90 2.74
N THR A 179 -19.43 -2.21 2.50
CA THR A 179 -19.01 -3.45 1.84
C THR A 179 -18.76 -4.58 2.84
N PHE A 180 -18.14 -4.27 3.97
CA PHE A 180 -17.68 -5.26 4.94
C PHE A 180 -18.34 -5.10 6.31
N GLU A 181 -19.05 -3.97 6.54
CA GLU A 181 -19.65 -3.57 7.83
C GLU A 181 -18.62 -3.54 8.98
N ILE A 182 -17.40 -3.14 8.71
CA ILE A 182 -16.28 -3.11 9.67
C ILE A 182 -15.46 -1.82 9.54
N THR A 183 -14.78 -1.48 10.63
CA THR A 183 -13.77 -0.40 10.67
C THR A 183 -12.43 -0.88 10.09
N PRO A 184 -11.49 0.03 9.73
CA PRO A 184 -10.13 -0.35 9.30
C PRO A 184 -9.40 -1.25 10.32
N THR A 185 -9.55 -0.98 11.62
CA THR A 185 -8.96 -1.82 12.68
C THR A 185 -9.55 -3.22 12.70
N GLN A 186 -10.87 -3.34 12.53
CA GLN A 186 -11.55 -4.64 12.43
C GLN A 186 -11.18 -5.35 11.14
N TYR A 187 -11.05 -4.61 10.04
CA TYR A 187 -10.55 -5.15 8.78
C TYR A 187 -9.17 -5.78 8.97
N LEU A 188 -8.25 -5.06 9.59
CA LEU A 188 -6.90 -5.53 9.87
C LEU A 188 -6.90 -6.79 10.75
N LEU A 189 -7.72 -6.84 11.81
CA LEU A 189 -7.88 -8.04 12.63
C LEU A 189 -8.43 -9.23 11.81
N SER A 190 -9.39 -8.98 10.91
CA SER A 190 -9.91 -10.04 10.04
C SER A 190 -8.83 -10.61 9.13
N ARG A 191 -7.90 -9.78 8.63
CA ARG A 191 -6.75 -10.21 7.82
C ARG A 191 -5.77 -11.09 8.62
N TYR A 192 -5.53 -10.80 9.91
CA TYR A 192 -4.70 -11.68 10.75
C TYR A 192 -5.31 -13.07 10.92
N ILE A 193 -6.63 -13.14 11.03
CA ILE A 193 -7.36 -14.40 11.23
C ILE A 193 -7.45 -15.19 9.93
N GLU A 194 -7.75 -14.51 8.81
CA GLU A 194 -7.92 -15.12 7.49
C GLU A 194 -6.58 -15.50 6.85
N GLY A 195 -5.53 -14.73 7.13
CA GLY A 195 -4.24 -14.79 6.42
C GLY A 195 -4.33 -14.18 5.02
N ASP A 196 -3.26 -14.37 4.23
CA ASP A 196 -3.19 -13.99 2.83
C ASP A 196 -2.55 -15.09 1.98
N LYS A 197 -3.36 -15.71 1.13
CA LYS A 197 -2.89 -16.79 0.25
C LYS A 197 -1.93 -16.28 -0.84
N SER A 198 -2.09 -15.04 -1.29
CA SER A 198 -1.23 -14.45 -2.34
C SER A 198 0.19 -14.23 -1.84
N ASP A 199 0.34 -13.98 -0.54
CA ASP A 199 1.60 -13.74 0.13
C ASP A 199 2.09 -14.95 0.94
N ALA A 200 1.42 -16.10 0.80
CA ALA A 200 1.69 -17.32 1.54
C ALA A 200 1.58 -17.16 3.07
N ILE A 201 0.71 -16.24 3.53
CA ILE A 201 0.42 -16.05 4.94
C ILE A 201 -0.76 -16.94 5.33
N ILE A 202 -0.48 -17.96 6.14
CA ILE A 202 -1.48 -18.95 6.55
C ILE A 202 -2.43 -18.33 7.58
N GLY A 203 -3.74 -18.46 7.35
CA GLY A 203 -4.78 -18.09 8.31
C GLY A 203 -5.19 -19.24 9.23
N VAL A 204 -6.16 -18.96 10.12
CA VAL A 204 -6.73 -19.97 11.02
C VAL A 204 -7.57 -20.96 10.21
N ASP A 205 -7.22 -22.23 10.29
CA ASP A 205 -7.91 -23.28 9.53
C ASP A 205 -9.41 -23.34 9.83
N GLY A 206 -10.22 -23.40 8.77
CA GLY A 206 -11.67 -23.39 8.84
C GLY A 206 -12.32 -22.01 9.06
N ILE A 207 -11.52 -20.92 9.06
CA ILE A 207 -12.02 -19.55 9.16
C ILE A 207 -11.77 -18.81 7.83
N GLY A 208 -12.84 -18.63 7.06
CA GLY A 208 -12.81 -17.78 5.85
C GLY A 208 -13.29 -16.35 6.17
N PRO A 209 -13.37 -15.48 5.12
CA PRO A 209 -13.62 -14.04 5.27
C PRO A 209 -14.79 -13.68 6.18
N LYS A 210 -15.97 -14.28 5.96
CA LYS A 210 -17.18 -13.97 6.76
C LYS A 210 -17.02 -14.27 8.25
N ARG A 211 -16.37 -15.39 8.60
CA ARG A 211 -16.12 -15.74 10.01
C ARG A 211 -15.05 -14.85 10.61
N ALA A 212 -14.01 -14.54 9.86
CA ALA A 212 -12.94 -13.62 10.28
C ALA A 212 -13.51 -12.23 10.59
N GLN A 213 -14.36 -11.68 9.71
CA GLN A 213 -15.06 -10.42 9.93
C GLN A 213 -15.98 -10.47 11.17
N GLY A 214 -16.74 -11.55 11.35
CA GLY A 214 -17.58 -11.72 12.55
C GLY A 214 -16.77 -11.72 13.84
N LEU A 215 -15.63 -12.39 13.86
CA LEU A 215 -14.70 -12.37 15.01
C LEU A 215 -14.06 -10.98 15.18
N ALA A 216 -13.71 -10.30 14.10
CA ALA A 216 -13.16 -8.97 14.16
C ALA A 216 -14.15 -7.94 14.73
N LYS A 217 -15.43 -8.02 14.36
CA LYS A 217 -16.52 -7.22 14.96
C LYS A 217 -16.66 -7.50 16.45
N GLN A 218 -16.56 -8.77 16.85
CA GLN A 218 -16.73 -9.17 18.25
C GLN A 218 -15.60 -8.71 19.16
N TYR A 219 -14.35 -8.78 18.69
CA TYR A 219 -13.17 -8.54 19.53
C TYR A 219 -12.47 -7.21 19.28
N ASN A 220 -12.71 -6.54 18.15
CA ASN A 220 -12.16 -5.26 17.74
C ASN A 220 -10.61 -5.16 17.63
N SER A 221 -9.86 -5.99 18.33
CA SER A 221 -8.39 -6.00 18.28
C SER A 221 -7.81 -7.38 18.56
N LEU A 222 -6.58 -7.62 18.08
CA LEU A 222 -5.86 -8.85 18.36
C LEU A 222 -5.64 -9.06 19.87
N THR A 223 -5.30 -7.99 20.58
CA THR A 223 -5.11 -8.04 22.04
C THR A 223 -6.37 -8.52 22.75
N ALA A 224 -7.54 -8.01 22.37
CA ALA A 224 -8.81 -8.43 22.97
C ALA A 224 -9.14 -9.88 22.59
N LEU A 225 -8.93 -10.28 21.34
CA LEU A 225 -9.12 -11.67 20.91
C LEU A 225 -8.21 -12.62 21.70
N VAL A 226 -6.91 -12.33 21.78
CA VAL A 226 -5.93 -13.18 22.49
C VAL A 226 -6.25 -13.29 23.98
N LYS A 227 -6.72 -12.21 24.62
CA LYS A 227 -7.17 -12.24 26.03
C LYS A 227 -8.42 -13.10 26.23
N ALA A 228 -9.28 -13.21 25.23
CA ALA A 228 -10.49 -14.00 25.28
C ALA A 228 -10.26 -15.51 25.03
N LEU A 229 -9.08 -15.90 24.55
CA LEU A 229 -8.75 -17.32 24.32
C LEU A 229 -8.56 -18.07 25.67
N PRO A 230 -9.09 -19.28 25.81
CA PRO A 230 -9.90 -20.01 24.84
C PRO A 230 -11.37 -19.56 24.80
N VAL A 231 -11.86 -19.29 23.58
CA VAL A 231 -13.29 -18.95 23.35
C VAL A 231 -14.13 -20.20 23.47
N LYS A 232 -15.35 -20.07 24.04
CA LYS A 232 -16.29 -21.18 24.15
C LYS A 232 -16.87 -21.58 22.80
N GLY A 233 -16.90 -22.87 22.50
CA GLY A 233 -17.53 -23.44 21.31
C GLY A 233 -16.99 -24.83 20.97
N LYS A 234 -17.87 -25.68 20.39
CA LYS A 234 -17.52 -27.07 20.03
C LYS A 234 -17.11 -27.23 18.57
N SER A 235 -17.31 -26.19 17.73
CA SER A 235 -17.00 -26.27 16.30
C SER A 235 -15.48 -26.34 16.06
N LYS A 236 -15.09 -27.06 15.03
CA LYS A 236 -13.67 -27.28 14.68
C LYS A 236 -12.90 -25.97 14.52
N TYR A 237 -13.51 -24.99 13.86
CA TYR A 237 -12.84 -23.69 13.65
C TYR A 237 -12.60 -22.91 14.96
N ILE A 238 -13.47 -23.06 16.00
CA ILE A 238 -13.24 -22.47 17.33
C ILE A 238 -12.08 -23.19 18.04
N GLN A 239 -12.01 -24.51 17.92
CA GLN A 239 -10.87 -25.27 18.46
C GLN A 239 -9.55 -24.83 17.80
N ASN A 240 -9.55 -24.66 16.49
CA ASN A 240 -8.41 -24.16 15.74
C ASN A 240 -8.02 -22.73 16.15
N LEU A 241 -9.00 -21.83 16.31
CA LEU A 241 -8.79 -20.46 16.79
C LEU A 241 -8.12 -20.47 18.19
N ASN A 242 -8.59 -21.33 19.10
CA ASN A 242 -8.06 -21.42 20.46
C ASN A 242 -6.58 -21.87 20.50
N GLN A 243 -6.12 -22.53 19.46
CA GLN A 243 -4.73 -22.98 19.32
C GLN A 243 -3.87 -22.01 18.49
N SER A 244 -4.47 -20.94 17.92
CA SER A 244 -3.85 -20.09 16.91
C SER A 244 -3.13 -18.85 17.45
N LYS A 245 -2.96 -18.69 18.78
CA LYS A 245 -2.34 -17.48 19.34
C LYS A 245 -1.04 -17.09 18.64
N LYS A 246 -0.07 -18.01 18.56
CA LYS A 246 1.23 -17.77 17.93
C LYS A 246 1.11 -17.43 16.44
N LEU A 247 0.19 -18.10 15.74
CA LEU A 247 -0.10 -17.83 14.34
C LEU A 247 -0.64 -16.41 14.14
N LEU A 248 -1.58 -15.99 14.97
CA LEU A 248 -2.18 -14.65 14.92
C LEU A 248 -1.15 -13.56 15.23
N GLU A 249 -0.29 -13.77 16.23
CA GLU A 249 0.81 -12.85 16.58
C GLU A 249 1.84 -12.75 15.43
N ARG A 250 2.15 -13.85 14.74
CA ARG A 250 2.99 -13.86 13.55
C ARG A 250 2.33 -13.11 12.38
N ASN A 251 1.04 -13.37 12.13
CA ASN A 251 0.30 -12.70 11.07
C ASN A 251 0.19 -11.20 11.31
N GLU A 252 0.05 -10.77 12.57
CA GLU A 252 0.14 -9.35 12.92
C GLU A 252 1.49 -8.76 12.50
N GLN A 253 2.61 -9.43 12.77
CA GLN A 253 3.94 -8.95 12.38
C GLN A 253 4.08 -8.81 10.85
N MET A 254 3.47 -9.71 10.08
CA MET A 254 3.58 -9.72 8.63
C MET A 254 2.65 -8.74 7.93
N ILE A 255 1.44 -8.49 8.49
CA ILE A 255 0.37 -7.76 7.81
C ILE A 255 0.21 -6.34 8.35
N ASN A 256 0.53 -6.06 9.62
CA ASN A 256 0.35 -4.74 10.21
C ASN A 256 1.46 -3.78 9.76
N LEU A 257 1.16 -3.05 8.69
CA LEU A 257 2.08 -2.09 8.08
C LEU A 257 2.40 -0.91 9.01
N THR A 258 1.45 -0.46 9.81
CA THR A 258 1.62 0.71 10.69
C THR A 258 2.50 0.40 11.90
N LYS A 259 2.18 -0.69 12.61
CA LYS A 259 2.87 -1.10 13.84
C LYS A 259 4.35 -1.47 13.59
N TYR A 260 4.61 -2.16 12.47
CA TYR A 260 5.93 -2.69 12.16
C TYR A 260 6.65 -1.92 11.04
N ASN A 261 6.14 -0.75 10.65
CA ASN A 261 6.67 0.09 9.56
C ASN A 261 8.18 0.34 9.68
N LYS A 262 8.61 0.82 10.85
CA LYS A 262 10.03 1.07 11.11
C LYS A 262 10.86 -0.20 10.98
N ASN A 263 10.39 -1.33 11.52
CA ASN A 263 11.08 -2.61 11.45
C ASN A 263 11.24 -3.09 10.01
N ALA A 264 10.18 -2.94 9.20
CA ALA A 264 10.20 -3.33 7.80
C ALA A 264 11.20 -2.50 6.97
N ILE A 265 11.25 -1.18 7.19
CA ILE A 265 12.18 -0.30 6.49
C ILE A 265 13.63 -0.58 6.93
N ILE A 266 13.89 -0.71 8.24
CA ILE A 266 15.24 -0.93 8.77
C ILE A 266 15.79 -2.31 8.37
N ALA A 267 14.96 -3.31 8.18
CA ALA A 267 15.39 -4.64 7.73
C ALA A 267 15.87 -4.65 6.26
N GLY A 268 15.51 -3.67 5.45
CA GLY A 268 15.99 -3.54 4.07
C GLY A 268 17.50 -3.29 3.98
N LYS A 269 18.02 -3.35 2.75
CA LYS A 269 19.44 -3.00 2.52
C LYS A 269 19.69 -1.55 2.90
N ASP A 270 20.71 -1.32 3.72
CA ASP A 270 21.09 0.01 4.25
C ASP A 270 19.91 0.70 5.00
N GLY A 271 19.02 -0.11 5.60
CA GLY A 271 17.72 0.31 6.11
C GLY A 271 17.76 1.39 7.19
N GLU A 272 18.79 1.43 8.06
CA GLU A 272 18.98 2.52 9.03
C GLU A 272 19.25 3.87 8.33
N GLU A 273 20.03 3.86 7.25
CA GLU A 273 20.31 5.06 6.46
C GLU A 273 19.09 5.48 5.66
N VAL A 274 18.37 4.51 5.08
CA VAL A 274 17.08 4.76 4.42
C VAL A 274 16.10 5.39 5.39
N TRP A 275 15.94 4.84 6.59
CA TRP A 275 15.07 5.40 7.63
C TRP A 275 15.42 6.84 7.99
N LYS A 276 16.71 7.13 8.19
CA LYS A 276 17.19 8.51 8.46
C LYS A 276 16.92 9.44 7.27
N GLY A 277 17.19 8.97 6.05
CA GLY A 277 16.93 9.71 4.81
C GLY A 277 15.46 10.06 4.62
N LEU A 278 14.57 9.09 4.80
CA LEU A 278 13.11 9.30 4.72
C LEU A 278 12.61 10.30 5.78
N ASN A 279 13.08 10.19 7.03
CA ASN A 279 12.71 11.17 8.07
C ASN A 279 13.24 12.58 7.77
N LYS A 280 14.41 12.71 7.14
CA LYS A 280 14.93 13.99 6.67
C LYS A 280 14.08 14.54 5.51
N TYR A 281 13.75 13.70 4.54
CA TYR A 281 12.92 14.03 3.38
C TYR A 281 11.57 14.65 3.80
N VAL A 282 10.85 14.04 4.74
CA VAL A 282 9.55 14.55 5.19
C VAL A 282 9.65 15.86 5.98
N LYS A 283 10.76 16.11 6.70
CA LYS A 283 10.98 17.36 7.46
C LYS A 283 11.28 18.58 6.59
N PHE A 284 11.95 18.39 5.45
CA PHE A 284 12.35 19.50 4.56
C PHE A 284 11.26 19.89 3.54
N ARG A 285 10.19 19.15 3.49
CA ARG A 285 9.13 19.32 2.48
C ARG A 285 7.73 19.58 3.11
N ASN A 286 7.71 19.78 4.43
CA ASN A 286 6.57 20.32 5.18
C ASN A 286 6.81 21.87 5.37
#